data_256320260cab3615362d42f484afcc43
#
_entry.id   256320260cab3615362d42f484afcc43
#
_cell.length_a   1.000
_cell.length_b   1.000
_cell.length_c   1.000
_cell.angle_alpha   90.00
_cell.angle_beta   90.00
_cell.angle_gamma   90.00
#
_symmetry.space_group_name_H-M   'P 1'
#
loop_
_entity.id
_entity.type
_entity.pdbx_description
1 polymer ?
#
loop_
_entity_poly.entity_id
_entity_poly.type
_entity_poly.pdbx_seq_one_letter_code
_entity_poly.pdbx_strand_id
1 'polypeptide(L)'
;KEKEATSLDSLCGGRVTVSMEVINPIPHILIAGGGHVGIAIAKVCDNLEWSHSVFDIRQEFSNPRRFPQALATTYSSVEDFINSENEESIRRFSDVLLLSHDWGVDEELLIGLLRISGNSRRPRIGAIGSRKKWSAFRKSAINSGITETMINSVRCP
;
A
#
# COMPACT_ATOMS: atom_id res chain seq x y z
N LYS A 1 11.11 -9.57 26.70
CA LYS A 1 10.72 -10.80 27.48
C LYS A 1 11.84 -11.80 27.32
N GLU A 2 12.61 -11.99 28.36
CA GLU A 2 13.61 -13.07 28.43
C GLU A 2 12.87 -14.42 28.41
N LYS A 3 13.24 -15.29 27.48
CA LYS A 3 12.88 -16.70 27.51
C LYS A 3 14.13 -17.46 27.98
N GLU A 4 14.05 -18.09 29.12
CA GLU A 4 15.05 -19.07 29.51
C GLU A 4 14.97 -20.29 28.58
N ALA A 5 16.08 -20.57 27.92
CA ALA A 5 16.23 -21.80 27.17
C ALA A 5 16.75 -22.90 28.14
N THR A 6 16.05 -24.03 28.18
CA THR A 6 16.49 -25.25 28.91
C THR A 6 17.82 -25.75 28.33
N SER A 7 18.70 -26.18 29.21
CA SER A 7 20.03 -26.69 28.86
C SER A 7 19.95 -27.82 27.84
N LEU A 8 20.61 -27.63 26.70
CA LEU A 8 20.96 -28.75 25.82
C LEU A 8 22.07 -29.56 26.52
N ASP A 9 21.78 -30.85 26.75
CA ASP A 9 22.78 -31.83 27.17
C ASP A 9 23.85 -32.00 26.08
N SER A 10 24.79 -31.07 26.00
CA SER A 10 25.98 -31.21 25.18
C SER A 10 27.23 -31.15 26.02
N LEU A 11 28.18 -32.00 25.68
CA LEU A 11 29.52 -32.09 26.32
C LEU A 11 30.32 -30.75 26.26
N CYS A 12 29.85 -29.76 25.54
CA CYS A 12 30.41 -28.42 25.45
C CYS A 12 29.36 -27.40 25.97
N GLY A 13 29.14 -27.40 27.28
CA GLY A 13 28.23 -26.44 27.92
C GLY A 13 28.74 -25.01 27.81
N GLY A 14 27.98 -24.16 27.15
CA GLY A 14 28.23 -22.72 27.07
C GLY A 14 26.92 -21.94 27.27
N ARG A 15 26.99 -20.76 27.87
CA ARG A 15 25.87 -19.82 27.98
C ARG A 15 25.99 -18.84 26.83
N VAL A 16 24.95 -18.74 26.01
CA VAL A 16 24.86 -17.75 24.93
C VAL A 16 23.76 -16.76 25.28
N THR A 17 24.09 -15.47 25.21
CA THR A 17 23.11 -14.38 25.30
C THR A 17 22.86 -13.88 23.87
N VAL A 18 21.60 -13.95 23.41
CA VAL A 18 21.21 -13.46 22.11
C VAL A 18 20.38 -12.20 22.30
N SER A 19 20.83 -11.10 21.68
CA SER A 19 20.06 -9.86 21.56
C SER A 19 19.42 -9.80 20.17
N MET A 20 18.13 -9.51 20.09
CA MET A 20 17.42 -9.32 18.84
C MET A 20 16.82 -7.92 18.80
N GLU A 21 17.12 -7.16 17.76
CA GLU A 21 16.51 -5.89 17.45
C GLU A 21 15.60 -6.05 16.23
N VAL A 22 14.38 -5.51 16.31
CA VAL A 22 13.43 -5.49 15.18
C VAL A 22 13.55 -4.14 14.49
N ILE A 23 14.11 -4.14 13.30
CA ILE A 23 14.18 -2.96 12.44
C ILE A 23 12.94 -2.97 11.55
N ASN A 24 12.07 -1.97 11.69
CA ASN A 24 10.95 -1.79 10.79
C ASN A 24 11.45 -1.20 9.46
N PRO A 25 10.97 -1.71 8.31
CA PRO A 25 11.32 -1.14 7.01
C PRO A 25 10.79 0.29 6.89
N ILE A 26 11.49 1.13 6.13
CA ILE A 26 11.02 2.46 5.74
C ILE A 26 9.70 2.31 5.00
N PRO A 27 8.66 3.09 5.34
CA PRO A 27 7.39 3.06 4.62
C PRO A 27 7.57 3.32 3.12
N HIS A 28 6.87 2.54 2.30
CA HIS A 28 6.79 2.77 0.86
C HIS A 28 5.34 3.02 0.48
N ILE A 29 5.04 4.22 0.04
CA ILE A 29 3.68 4.69 -0.24
C ILE A 29 3.40 4.62 -1.74
N LEU A 30 2.31 3.96 -2.14
CA LEU A 30 1.78 4.10 -3.48
C LEU A 30 0.79 5.27 -3.51
N ILE A 31 1.12 6.29 -4.28
CA ILE A 31 0.28 7.47 -4.54
C ILE A 31 -0.47 7.21 -5.85
N ALA A 32 -1.72 6.75 -5.76
CA ALA A 32 -2.58 6.55 -6.92
C ALA A 32 -3.37 7.83 -7.21
N GLY A 33 -2.84 8.64 -8.11
CA GLY A 33 -3.32 9.96 -8.47
C GLY A 33 -2.24 11.04 -8.33
N GLY A 34 -1.56 11.36 -9.44
CA GLY A 34 -0.45 12.33 -9.49
C GLY A 34 -0.88 13.81 -9.61
N GLY A 35 -2.12 14.14 -9.22
CA GLY A 35 -2.63 15.51 -9.15
C GLY A 35 -1.94 16.34 -8.07
N HIS A 36 -2.52 17.52 -7.73
CA HIS A 36 -1.89 18.40 -6.72
C HIS A 36 -1.88 17.80 -5.33
N VAL A 37 -2.85 16.99 -4.96
CA VAL A 37 -2.83 16.25 -3.68
C VAL A 37 -1.69 15.23 -3.69
N GLY A 38 -1.53 14.47 -4.78
CA GLY A 38 -0.43 13.52 -4.94
C GLY A 38 0.94 14.17 -4.82
N ILE A 39 1.14 15.36 -5.45
CA ILE A 39 2.39 16.12 -5.30
C ILE A 39 2.63 16.55 -3.84
N ALA A 40 1.58 17.01 -3.17
CA ALA A 40 1.72 17.44 -1.77
C ALA A 40 2.12 16.27 -0.87
N ILE A 41 1.53 15.09 -1.08
CA ILE A 41 1.86 13.87 -0.35
C ILE A 41 3.29 13.41 -0.69
N ALA A 42 3.70 13.41 -1.96
CA ALA A 42 5.05 13.06 -2.36
C ALA A 42 6.09 13.92 -1.63
N LYS A 43 5.87 15.25 -1.54
CA LYS A 43 6.73 16.15 -0.76
C LYS A 43 6.77 15.81 0.74
N VAL A 44 5.64 15.35 1.31
CA VAL A 44 5.63 14.89 2.71
C VAL A 44 6.47 13.62 2.86
N CYS A 45 6.35 12.66 1.92
CA CYS A 45 7.18 11.47 1.91
C CYS A 45 8.67 11.84 1.82
N ASP A 46 9.04 12.76 0.92
CA ASP A 46 10.42 13.23 0.75
C ASP A 46 10.97 13.84 2.05
N ASN A 47 10.17 14.68 2.73
CA ASN A 47 10.57 15.30 3.99
C ASN A 47 10.72 14.30 5.16
N LEU A 48 9.99 13.19 5.10
CA LEU A 48 10.05 12.11 6.09
C LEU A 48 11.05 11.01 5.71
N GLU A 49 11.75 11.17 4.60
CA GLU A 49 12.64 10.15 4.03
C GLU A 49 11.91 8.81 3.76
N TRP A 50 10.61 8.88 3.47
CA TRP A 50 9.80 7.73 3.10
C TRP A 50 9.86 7.48 1.59
N SER A 51 9.96 6.22 1.21
CA SER A 51 9.86 5.85 -0.21
C SER A 51 8.45 6.06 -0.72
N HIS A 52 8.32 6.50 -1.98
CA HIS A 52 7.02 6.57 -2.64
C HIS A 52 7.12 6.18 -4.11
N SER A 53 6.01 5.69 -4.65
CA SER A 53 5.79 5.47 -6.09
C SER A 53 4.49 6.12 -6.49
N VAL A 54 4.37 6.51 -7.75
CA VAL A 54 3.20 7.21 -8.27
C VAL A 54 2.58 6.41 -9.41
N PHE A 55 1.26 6.27 -9.38
CA PHE A 55 0.44 5.74 -10.45
C PHE A 55 -0.59 6.79 -10.90
N ASP A 56 -0.77 7.00 -12.20
CA ASP A 56 -1.89 7.76 -12.76
C ASP A 56 -2.19 7.25 -14.17
N ILE A 57 -3.47 7.19 -14.55
CA ILE A 57 -3.91 6.80 -15.89
C ILE A 57 -3.62 7.87 -16.95
N ARG A 58 -3.09 9.02 -16.55
CA ARG A 58 -2.73 10.14 -17.40
C ARG A 58 -1.22 10.34 -17.37
N GLN A 59 -0.57 10.26 -18.52
CA GLN A 59 0.88 10.29 -18.64
C GLN A 59 1.52 11.55 -18.02
N GLU A 60 0.89 12.70 -18.17
CA GLU A 60 1.39 13.97 -17.64
C GLU A 60 1.38 14.03 -16.10
N PHE A 61 0.56 13.21 -15.43
CA PHE A 61 0.45 13.13 -13.98
C PHE A 61 1.30 12.03 -13.36
N SER A 62 1.86 11.14 -14.18
CA SER A 62 2.74 10.04 -13.76
C SER A 62 4.11 10.17 -14.43
N ASN A 63 4.75 11.32 -14.21
CA ASN A 63 5.96 11.72 -14.91
C ASN A 63 7.14 11.88 -13.94
N PRO A 64 8.33 11.28 -14.22
CA PRO A 64 9.53 11.42 -13.37
C PRO A 64 9.96 12.88 -13.14
N ARG A 65 9.72 13.78 -14.10
CA ARG A 65 10.01 15.20 -13.90
C ARG A 65 9.13 15.86 -12.84
N ARG A 66 7.93 15.32 -12.66
CA ARG A 66 6.95 15.79 -11.68
C ARG A 66 7.21 15.20 -10.30
N PHE A 67 7.78 13.99 -10.24
CA PHE A 67 8.08 13.23 -9.04
C PHE A 67 9.53 12.74 -9.05
N PRO A 68 10.51 13.64 -8.93
CA PRO A 68 11.93 13.31 -9.13
C PRO A 68 12.50 12.36 -8.06
N GLN A 69 11.85 12.26 -6.89
CA GLN A 69 12.28 11.38 -5.80
C GLN A 69 11.47 10.07 -5.74
N ALA A 70 10.48 9.90 -6.62
CA ALA A 70 9.70 8.66 -6.66
C ALA A 70 10.57 7.49 -7.11
N LEU A 71 10.44 6.34 -6.45
CA LEU A 71 11.11 5.10 -6.85
C LEU A 71 10.61 4.60 -8.21
N ALA A 72 9.33 4.84 -8.50
CA ALA A 72 8.72 4.53 -9.78
C ALA A 72 7.57 5.49 -10.08
N THR A 73 7.39 5.80 -11.37
CA THR A 73 6.20 6.48 -11.88
C THR A 73 5.60 5.59 -12.96
N THR A 74 4.34 5.18 -12.77
CA THR A 74 3.66 4.25 -13.65
C THR A 74 2.49 4.95 -14.33
N TYR A 75 2.50 4.93 -15.67
CA TYR A 75 1.41 5.33 -16.54
C TYR A 75 0.84 4.08 -17.22
N SER A 76 -0.38 3.72 -16.95
CA SER A 76 -1.10 2.62 -17.59
C SER A 76 -2.59 2.70 -17.30
N SER A 77 -3.40 1.82 -17.92
CA SER A 77 -4.75 1.57 -17.45
C SER A 77 -4.73 0.96 -16.03
N VAL A 78 -5.87 1.03 -15.32
CA VAL A 78 -6.00 0.35 -14.03
C VAL A 78 -5.88 -1.15 -14.20
N GLU A 79 -6.49 -1.72 -15.25
CA GLU A 79 -6.43 -3.13 -15.56
C GLU A 79 -4.99 -3.61 -15.75
N ASP A 80 -4.20 -2.91 -16.57
CA ASP A 80 -2.79 -3.26 -16.81
C ASP A 80 -1.97 -3.16 -15.52
N PHE A 81 -2.19 -2.12 -14.71
CA PHE A 81 -1.52 -1.97 -13.41
C PHE A 81 -1.83 -3.15 -12.49
N ILE A 82 -3.12 -3.50 -12.34
CA ILE A 82 -3.57 -4.60 -11.48
C ILE A 82 -3.03 -5.94 -12.00
N ASN A 83 -3.04 -6.18 -13.33
CA ASN A 83 -2.51 -7.40 -13.93
C ASN A 83 -0.98 -7.52 -13.83
N SER A 84 -0.26 -6.41 -13.69
CA SER A 84 1.19 -6.40 -13.45
C SER A 84 1.57 -6.71 -12.00
N GLU A 85 0.62 -6.68 -11.07
CA GLU A 85 0.83 -6.91 -9.65
C GLU A 85 0.31 -8.29 -9.21
N ASN A 86 0.89 -8.82 -8.17
CA ASN A 86 0.46 -10.03 -7.50
C ASN A 86 0.55 -9.85 -5.97
N GLU A 87 0.17 -10.87 -5.20
CA GLU A 87 0.17 -10.82 -3.73
C GLU A 87 1.56 -10.52 -3.15
N GLU A 88 2.62 -10.99 -3.76
CA GLU A 88 3.99 -10.77 -3.30
C GLU A 88 4.47 -9.35 -3.65
N SER A 89 4.29 -8.93 -4.91
CA SER A 89 4.76 -7.64 -5.39
C SER A 89 4.07 -6.46 -4.69
N ILE A 90 2.75 -6.57 -4.42
CA ILE A 90 1.99 -5.50 -3.78
C ILE A 90 2.43 -5.25 -2.32
N ARG A 91 3.03 -6.23 -1.67
CA ARG A 91 3.53 -6.13 -0.28
C ARG A 91 4.71 -5.18 -0.12
N ARG A 92 5.35 -4.76 -1.22
CA ARG A 92 6.38 -3.72 -1.15
C ARG A 92 5.82 -2.39 -0.67
N PHE A 93 4.53 -2.15 -0.85
CA PHE A 93 3.87 -0.96 -0.33
C PHE A 93 3.39 -1.18 1.10
N SER A 94 3.70 -0.24 1.98
CA SER A 94 3.11 -0.17 3.32
C SER A 94 1.69 0.40 3.28
N ASP A 95 1.48 1.37 2.37
CA ASP A 95 0.24 2.11 2.21
C ASP A 95 -0.05 2.38 0.73
N VAL A 96 -1.34 2.44 0.39
CA VAL A 96 -1.84 2.90 -0.90
C VAL A 96 -2.84 4.01 -0.66
N LEU A 97 -2.67 5.13 -1.35
CA LEU A 97 -3.54 6.29 -1.26
C LEU A 97 -4.27 6.50 -2.60
N LEU A 98 -5.59 6.34 -2.59
CA LEU A 98 -6.45 6.54 -3.76
C LEU A 98 -6.89 8.00 -3.83
N LEU A 99 -6.31 8.74 -4.75
CA LEU A 99 -6.37 10.20 -4.85
C LEU A 99 -6.70 10.66 -6.27
N SER A 100 -7.24 9.78 -7.11
CA SER A 100 -7.54 10.11 -8.48
C SER A 100 -8.59 11.22 -8.59
N HIS A 101 -8.55 11.96 -9.69
CA HIS A 101 -9.58 12.93 -10.03
C HIS A 101 -10.88 12.26 -10.47
N ASP A 102 -10.79 11.02 -10.94
CA ASP A 102 -11.92 10.19 -11.38
C ASP A 102 -12.20 9.12 -10.31
N TRP A 103 -13.42 9.15 -9.79
CA TRP A 103 -13.83 8.21 -8.75
C TRP A 103 -13.96 6.78 -9.28
N GLY A 104 -14.25 6.59 -10.59
CA GLY A 104 -14.28 5.28 -11.24
C GLY A 104 -12.90 4.61 -11.22
N VAL A 105 -11.85 5.38 -11.47
CA VAL A 105 -10.46 4.92 -11.37
C VAL A 105 -10.12 4.47 -9.95
N ASP A 106 -10.50 5.27 -8.94
CA ASP A 106 -10.29 4.91 -7.54
C ASP A 106 -11.07 3.64 -7.15
N GLU A 107 -12.30 3.49 -7.64
CA GLU A 107 -13.14 2.31 -7.38
C GLU A 107 -12.55 1.04 -7.98
N GLU A 108 -12.14 1.10 -9.24
CA GLU A 108 -11.53 -0.02 -9.95
C GLU A 108 -10.21 -0.44 -9.30
N LEU A 109 -9.34 0.53 -8.96
CA LEU A 109 -8.11 0.28 -8.22
C LEU A 109 -8.38 -0.37 -6.86
N LEU A 110 -9.35 0.15 -6.10
CA LEU A 110 -9.71 -0.38 -4.80
C LEU A 110 -10.09 -1.87 -4.90
N ILE A 111 -10.99 -2.19 -5.81
CA ILE A 111 -11.47 -3.57 -6.01
C ILE A 111 -10.33 -4.49 -6.45
N GLY A 112 -9.51 -4.03 -7.41
CA GLY A 112 -8.37 -4.79 -7.91
C GLY A 112 -7.35 -5.06 -6.81
N LEU A 113 -6.95 -4.06 -6.05
CA LEU A 113 -6.01 -4.18 -4.94
C LEU A 113 -6.51 -5.10 -3.83
N LEU A 114 -7.80 -5.04 -3.50
CA LEU A 114 -8.39 -5.92 -2.50
C LEU A 114 -8.43 -7.39 -2.98
N ARG A 115 -8.62 -7.63 -4.28
CA ARG A 115 -8.57 -8.99 -4.86
C ARG A 115 -7.17 -9.57 -4.82
N ILE A 116 -6.15 -8.81 -5.26
CA ILE A 116 -4.76 -9.27 -5.26
C ILE A 116 -4.28 -9.60 -3.86
N SER A 117 -4.62 -8.76 -2.89
CA SER A 117 -4.02 -8.83 -1.56
C SER A 117 -4.57 -9.97 -0.69
N GLY A 118 -5.68 -10.59 -1.07
CA GLY A 118 -6.28 -11.65 -0.26
C GLY A 118 -6.53 -11.22 1.19
N ASN A 119 -6.40 -12.17 2.13
CA ASN A 119 -6.57 -11.94 3.58
C ASN A 119 -5.25 -11.76 4.33
N SER A 120 -4.11 -11.92 3.67
CA SER A 120 -2.80 -11.82 4.30
C SER A 120 -2.21 -10.40 4.19
N ARG A 121 -1.05 -10.19 4.78
CA ARG A 121 -0.30 -8.91 4.84
C ARG A 121 -0.48 -8.04 3.59
N ARG A 122 -1.48 -7.18 3.58
CA ARG A 122 -1.74 -6.22 2.51
C ARG A 122 -1.34 -4.81 2.95
N PRO A 123 -1.06 -3.90 1.99
CA PRO A 123 -0.90 -2.49 2.30
C PRO A 123 -2.17 -1.94 2.94
N ARG A 124 -2.02 -0.95 3.81
CA ARG A 124 -3.16 -0.17 4.29
C ARG A 124 -3.67 0.68 3.13
N ILE A 125 -4.97 0.67 2.88
CA ILE A 125 -5.56 1.43 1.79
C ILE A 125 -6.34 2.60 2.38
N GLY A 126 -6.05 3.81 1.88
CA GLY A 126 -6.79 5.03 2.16
C GLY A 126 -7.37 5.62 0.88
N ALA A 127 -8.59 6.13 0.94
CA ALA A 127 -9.22 6.82 -0.18
C ALA A 127 -9.74 8.19 0.25
N ILE A 128 -9.62 9.19 -0.59
CA ILE A 128 -10.27 10.49 -0.37
C ILE A 128 -11.63 10.48 -1.03
N GLY A 129 -12.65 10.85 -0.27
CA GLY A 129 -13.99 10.96 -0.83
C GLY A 129 -15.04 11.38 0.17
N SER A 130 -16.21 11.76 -0.33
CA SER A 130 -17.39 12.03 0.50
C SER A 130 -18.00 10.72 0.99
N ARG A 131 -18.82 10.80 2.04
CA ARG A 131 -19.62 9.65 2.53
C ARG A 131 -20.44 8.99 1.42
N LYS A 132 -20.95 9.78 0.45
CA LYS A 132 -21.70 9.28 -0.70
C LYS A 132 -20.82 8.46 -1.63
N LYS A 133 -19.61 8.96 -1.95
CA LYS A 133 -18.61 8.24 -2.75
C LYS A 133 -18.25 6.92 -2.07
N TRP A 134 -17.94 6.95 -0.78
CA TRP A 134 -17.58 5.77 -0.01
C TRP A 134 -18.70 4.72 0.04
N SER A 135 -19.95 5.16 0.22
CA SER A 135 -21.11 4.24 0.21
C SER A 135 -21.25 3.52 -1.16
N ALA A 136 -21.00 4.24 -2.26
CA ALA A 136 -21.00 3.64 -3.60
C ALA A 136 -19.87 2.62 -3.75
N PHE A 137 -18.65 2.94 -3.32
CA PHE A 137 -17.49 2.04 -3.35
C PHE A 137 -17.75 0.76 -2.58
N ARG A 138 -18.28 0.88 -1.36
CA ARG A 138 -18.64 -0.31 -0.55
C ARG A 138 -19.62 -1.21 -1.28
N LYS A 139 -20.68 -0.65 -1.86
CA LYS A 139 -21.69 -1.40 -2.58
C LYS A 139 -21.09 -2.13 -3.79
N SER A 140 -20.27 -1.43 -4.58
CA SER A 140 -19.61 -1.98 -5.76
C SER A 140 -18.63 -3.10 -5.38
N ALA A 141 -17.81 -2.89 -4.34
CA ALA A 141 -16.86 -3.87 -3.87
C ALA A 141 -17.57 -5.17 -3.40
N ILE A 142 -18.65 -5.05 -2.61
CA ILE A 142 -19.44 -6.21 -2.16
C ILE A 142 -20.06 -6.94 -3.35
N ASN A 143 -20.64 -6.22 -4.32
CA ASN A 143 -21.20 -6.80 -5.54
C ASN A 143 -20.12 -7.52 -6.39
N SER A 144 -18.86 -7.09 -6.25
CA SER A 144 -17.70 -7.69 -6.92
C SER A 144 -17.08 -8.86 -6.13
N GLY A 145 -17.72 -9.30 -5.04
CA GLY A 145 -17.27 -10.44 -4.24
C GLY A 145 -16.23 -10.13 -3.16
N ILE A 146 -15.94 -8.83 -2.90
CA ILE A 146 -15.08 -8.42 -1.79
C ILE A 146 -15.84 -8.57 -0.48
N THR A 147 -15.22 -9.19 0.52
CA THR A 147 -15.86 -9.40 1.83
C THR A 147 -15.98 -8.08 2.62
N GLU A 148 -16.97 -8.02 3.52
CA GLU A 148 -17.13 -6.86 4.40
C GLU A 148 -15.89 -6.61 5.27
N THR A 149 -15.23 -7.65 5.73
CA THR A 149 -14.01 -7.55 6.52
C THR A 149 -12.90 -6.83 5.73
N MET A 150 -12.76 -7.15 4.43
CA MET A 150 -11.76 -6.51 3.57
C MET A 150 -12.08 -5.04 3.35
N ILE A 151 -13.33 -4.72 3.01
CA ILE A 151 -13.71 -3.33 2.73
C ILE A 151 -13.69 -2.47 4.00
N ASN A 152 -14.01 -3.04 5.16
CA ASN A 152 -13.98 -2.32 6.46
C ASN A 152 -12.56 -1.97 6.92
N SER A 153 -11.52 -2.59 6.35
CA SER A 153 -10.13 -2.22 6.66
C SER A 153 -9.64 -1.00 5.86
N VAL A 154 -10.38 -0.59 4.83
CA VAL A 154 -10.07 0.60 4.03
C VAL A 154 -10.50 1.85 4.79
N ARG A 155 -9.66 2.86 4.80
CA ARG A 155 -9.92 4.14 5.46
C ARG A 155 -10.41 5.16 4.44
N CYS A 156 -11.64 5.62 4.62
CA CYS A 156 -12.19 6.75 3.89
C CYS A 156 -12.93 7.63 4.91
N PRO A 157 -12.48 8.88 5.14
CA PRO A 157 -13.03 9.79 6.13
C PRO A 157 -14.47 10.19 5.83
#